data_ca9e6cf96515f70f3436e624d810503a
#
_entry.id   ca9e6cf96515f70f3436e624d810503a
#
_cell.length_a   1.000
_cell.length_b   1.000
_cell.length_c   1.000
_cell.angle_alpha   90.00
_cell.angle_beta   90.00
_cell.angle_gamma   90.00
#
_symmetry.space_group_name_H-M   'P 1'
#
loop_
_entity.id
_entity.type
_entity.pdbx_description
1 polymer ?
#
loop_
_entity_poly.entity_id
_entity_poly.type
_entity_poly.pdbx_seq_one_letter_code
_entity_poly.pdbx_strand_id
1 'polypeptide(L)'
;MSVEATVFWGAVSGVFSTVFLWFCGSVFKTVVIPTYQKASYDGVDLKGRWKRVSEESGATYTYQIDIEQSAHRVSGTAVITKSNSDSDYIQDFKFTGETWEGYLTVNMRSSTNVSLSFVSGLFKIEDRGAVLRGSWAYRTRDDNVASEDFALTRTQG
;
A
#
# COMPACT_ATOMS: atom_id res chain seq x y z
N MET A 1 -18.59 -23.05 51.31
CA MET A 1 -18.93 -22.28 50.10
C MET A 1 -20.13 -22.94 49.47
N SER A 2 -21.17 -22.20 49.15
CA SER A 2 -22.33 -22.77 48.49
C SER A 2 -21.98 -23.19 47.05
N VAL A 3 -22.59 -24.22 46.55
CA VAL A 3 -22.38 -24.72 45.17
C VAL A 3 -22.59 -23.61 44.14
N GLU A 4 -23.56 -22.73 44.38
CA GLU A 4 -23.85 -21.54 43.55
C GLU A 4 -22.68 -20.58 43.44
N ALA A 5 -21.99 -20.30 44.55
CA ALA A 5 -20.80 -19.43 44.56
C ALA A 5 -19.65 -20.03 43.73
N THR A 6 -19.47 -21.36 43.81
CA THR A 6 -18.42 -22.04 43.04
C THR A 6 -18.71 -22.00 41.54
N VAL A 7 -19.96 -22.21 41.10
CA VAL A 7 -20.38 -22.09 39.74
C VAL A 7 -20.23 -20.68 39.19
N PHE A 8 -20.64 -19.67 39.98
CA PHE A 8 -20.50 -18.26 39.62
C PHE A 8 -19.05 -17.88 39.40
N TRP A 9 -18.15 -18.19 40.35
CA TRP A 9 -16.73 -17.88 40.19
C TRP A 9 -16.06 -18.66 39.03
N GLY A 10 -16.49 -19.90 38.79
CA GLY A 10 -16.06 -20.67 37.63
C GLY A 10 -16.45 -20.01 36.30
N ALA A 11 -17.68 -19.53 36.18
CA ALA A 11 -18.14 -18.82 34.99
C ALA A 11 -17.39 -17.51 34.77
N VAL A 12 -17.21 -16.70 35.84
CA VAL A 12 -16.45 -15.43 35.77
C VAL A 12 -15.02 -15.67 35.36
N SER A 13 -14.33 -16.67 35.91
CA SER A 13 -12.95 -16.98 35.54
C SER A 13 -12.83 -17.45 34.08
N GLY A 14 -13.80 -18.21 33.59
CA GLY A 14 -13.86 -18.66 32.19
C GLY A 14 -13.99 -17.50 31.20
N VAL A 15 -14.89 -16.56 31.48
CA VAL A 15 -15.07 -15.36 30.66
C VAL A 15 -13.79 -14.51 30.69
N PHE A 16 -13.20 -14.29 31.87
CA PHE A 16 -11.99 -13.50 32.02
C PHE A 16 -10.82 -14.15 31.25
N SER A 17 -10.64 -15.45 31.33
CA SER A 17 -9.59 -16.16 30.61
C SER A 17 -9.77 -16.04 29.09
N THR A 18 -11.00 -16.13 28.61
CA THR A 18 -11.30 -16.01 27.17
C THR A 18 -10.97 -14.60 26.65
N VAL A 19 -11.39 -13.56 27.38
CA VAL A 19 -11.09 -12.15 27.04
C VAL A 19 -9.58 -11.90 27.06
N PHE A 20 -8.90 -12.42 28.07
CA PHE A 20 -7.45 -12.29 28.21
C PHE A 20 -6.70 -12.96 27.05
N LEU A 21 -7.07 -14.18 26.68
CA LEU A 21 -6.47 -14.88 25.55
C LEU A 21 -6.73 -14.18 24.22
N TRP A 22 -7.94 -13.65 24.03
CA TRP A 22 -8.27 -12.84 22.85
C TRP A 22 -7.40 -11.57 22.78
N PHE A 23 -7.26 -10.87 23.91
CA PHE A 23 -6.41 -9.68 24.03
C PHE A 23 -4.95 -10.01 23.72
N CYS A 24 -4.38 -11.04 24.34
CA CYS A 24 -3.01 -11.49 24.07
C CYS A 24 -2.81 -11.86 22.59
N GLY A 25 -3.74 -12.59 22.00
CA GLY A 25 -3.71 -12.94 20.59
C GLY A 25 -3.77 -11.72 19.65
N SER A 26 -4.58 -10.73 20.03
CA SER A 26 -4.67 -9.46 19.29
C SER A 26 -3.36 -8.68 19.35
N VAL A 27 -2.79 -8.51 20.54
CA VAL A 27 -1.49 -7.82 20.73
C VAL A 27 -0.38 -8.55 19.99
N PHE A 28 -0.35 -9.87 20.05
CA PHE A 28 0.66 -10.66 19.35
C PHE A 28 0.59 -10.46 17.83
N LYS A 29 -0.60 -10.51 17.24
CA LYS A 29 -0.80 -10.30 15.80
C LYS A 29 -0.54 -8.85 15.35
N THR A 30 -0.90 -7.87 16.19
CA THR A 30 -0.87 -6.45 15.79
C THR A 30 0.48 -5.79 16.07
N VAL A 31 1.20 -6.25 17.08
CA VAL A 31 2.45 -5.63 17.53
C VAL A 31 3.65 -6.54 17.34
N VAL A 32 3.59 -7.78 17.84
CA VAL A 32 4.77 -8.66 17.87
C VAL A 32 5.16 -9.11 16.47
N ILE A 33 4.20 -9.63 15.69
CA ILE A 33 4.47 -10.12 14.34
C ILE A 33 4.99 -9.01 13.41
N PRO A 34 4.35 -7.82 13.30
CA PRO A 34 4.85 -6.75 12.46
C PRO A 34 6.23 -6.22 12.88
N THR A 35 6.47 -6.14 14.21
CA THR A 35 7.78 -5.70 14.72
C THR A 35 8.89 -6.69 14.37
N TYR A 36 8.63 -7.99 14.54
CA TYR A 36 9.56 -9.04 14.16
C TYR A 36 9.81 -9.06 12.64
N GLN A 37 8.76 -8.96 11.83
CA GLN A 37 8.88 -8.90 10.38
C GLN A 37 9.72 -7.70 9.92
N LYS A 38 9.53 -6.54 10.56
CA LYS A 38 10.32 -5.34 10.27
C LYS A 38 11.78 -5.48 10.68
N ALA A 39 12.06 -6.07 11.83
CA ALA A 39 13.42 -6.29 12.33
C ALA A 39 14.18 -7.34 11.51
N SER A 40 13.47 -8.32 10.95
CA SER A 40 14.03 -9.43 10.16
C SER A 40 14.01 -9.17 8.65
N TYR A 41 13.52 -8.00 8.21
CA TYR A 41 13.45 -7.65 6.80
C TYR A 41 14.82 -7.25 6.26
N ASP A 42 15.35 -8.05 5.34
CA ASP A 42 16.63 -7.82 4.64
C ASP A 42 16.42 -7.41 3.15
N GLY A 43 15.24 -6.89 2.84
CA GLY A 43 14.89 -6.43 1.50
C GLY A 43 15.23 -4.96 1.24
N VAL A 44 15.03 -4.54 0.01
CA VAL A 44 15.28 -3.15 -0.43
C VAL A 44 14.27 -2.21 0.23
N ASP A 45 14.75 -1.10 0.78
CA ASP A 45 13.90 -0.01 1.30
C ASP A 45 13.42 0.88 0.15
N LEU A 46 12.11 0.88 -0.09
CA LEU A 46 11.44 1.70 -1.09
C LEU A 46 10.80 2.96 -0.51
N LYS A 47 10.89 3.17 0.81
CA LYS A 47 10.30 4.33 1.48
C LYS A 47 10.86 5.64 0.89
N GLY A 48 9.97 6.58 0.59
CA GLY A 48 10.34 7.91 0.11
C GLY A 48 9.49 8.39 -1.06
N ARG A 49 9.95 9.47 -1.69
CA ARG A 49 9.26 10.08 -2.82
C ARG A 49 9.78 9.56 -4.14
N TRP A 50 8.86 9.31 -5.03
CA TRP A 50 9.11 8.80 -6.38
C TRP A 50 8.44 9.71 -7.39
N LYS A 51 9.10 9.93 -8.51
CA LYS A 51 8.61 10.84 -9.55
C LYS A 51 8.79 10.25 -10.94
N ARG A 52 7.81 10.51 -11.80
CA ARG A 52 7.93 10.39 -13.27
C ARG A 52 7.31 11.62 -13.90
N VAL A 53 7.93 12.08 -14.97
CA VAL A 53 7.34 13.04 -15.89
C VAL A 53 7.27 12.38 -17.26
N SER A 54 6.11 12.42 -17.89
CA SER A 54 5.87 11.88 -19.23
C SER A 54 5.17 12.92 -20.08
N GLU A 55 5.62 13.08 -21.30
CA GLU A 55 4.94 13.92 -22.31
C GLU A 55 4.21 13.02 -23.27
N GLU A 56 2.91 13.17 -23.38
CA GLU A 56 2.06 12.36 -24.23
C GLU A 56 0.96 13.20 -24.86
N SER A 57 0.83 13.12 -26.19
CA SER A 57 -0.21 13.81 -26.96
C SER A 57 -0.33 15.32 -26.67
N GLY A 58 0.80 16.00 -26.43
CA GLY A 58 0.83 17.46 -26.13
C GLY A 58 0.41 17.82 -24.71
N ALA A 59 0.31 16.85 -23.82
CA ALA A 59 0.09 17.05 -22.38
C ALA A 59 1.26 16.52 -21.58
N THR A 60 1.62 17.22 -20.52
CA THR A 60 2.62 16.76 -19.54
C THR A 60 1.93 16.08 -18.36
N TYR A 61 2.29 14.83 -18.14
CA TYR A 61 1.83 14.04 -16.98
C TYR A 61 2.94 14.00 -15.95
N THR A 62 2.65 14.45 -14.75
CA THR A 62 3.55 14.34 -13.60
C THR A 62 2.96 13.36 -12.60
N TYR A 63 3.71 12.32 -12.29
CA TYR A 63 3.37 11.32 -11.28
C TYR A 63 4.25 11.56 -10.06
N GLN A 64 3.63 11.80 -8.91
CA GLN A 64 4.32 11.92 -7.62
C GLN A 64 3.76 10.83 -6.71
N ILE A 65 4.63 9.99 -6.17
CA ILE A 65 4.24 8.85 -5.35
C ILE A 65 5.05 8.90 -4.07
N ASP A 66 4.36 8.94 -2.94
CA ASP A 66 4.94 8.83 -1.61
C ASP A 66 4.75 7.41 -1.10
N ILE A 67 5.85 6.69 -0.91
CA ILE A 67 5.87 5.30 -0.46
C ILE A 67 6.23 5.22 1.01
N GLU A 68 5.39 4.52 1.77
CA GLU A 68 5.67 4.02 3.11
C GLU A 68 5.85 2.51 3.07
N GLN A 69 6.82 1.99 3.82
CA GLN A 69 7.13 0.56 3.85
C GLN A 69 7.22 0.02 5.27
N SER A 70 6.64 -1.14 5.48
CA SER A 70 6.76 -1.93 6.70
C SER A 70 7.05 -3.38 6.34
N ALA A 71 8.32 -3.79 6.38
CA ALA A 71 8.82 -5.06 5.87
C ALA A 71 8.42 -5.26 4.40
N HIS A 72 7.67 -6.32 4.09
CA HIS A 72 7.21 -6.61 2.72
C HIS A 72 5.99 -5.77 2.29
N ARG A 73 5.30 -5.11 3.22
CA ARG A 73 4.09 -4.33 2.90
C ARG A 73 4.46 -2.90 2.55
N VAL A 74 3.86 -2.44 1.46
CA VAL A 74 4.02 -1.08 0.95
C VAL A 74 2.64 -0.42 0.89
N SER A 75 2.60 0.84 1.28
CA SER A 75 1.40 1.68 1.17
C SER A 75 1.80 3.11 0.87
N GLY A 76 0.84 3.93 0.47
CA GLY A 76 1.13 5.34 0.25
C GLY A 76 0.07 6.06 -0.54
N THR A 77 0.47 7.21 -1.04
CA THR A 77 -0.35 8.09 -1.86
C THR A 77 0.33 8.37 -3.19
N ALA A 78 -0.47 8.56 -4.23
CA ALA A 78 0.01 8.98 -5.52
C ALA A 78 -0.84 10.14 -6.03
N VAL A 79 -0.18 11.17 -6.56
CA VAL A 79 -0.80 12.32 -7.19
C VAL A 79 -0.40 12.31 -8.66
N ILE A 80 -1.40 12.29 -9.53
CA ILE A 80 -1.23 12.39 -10.97
C ILE A 80 -1.73 13.74 -11.42
N THR A 81 -0.83 14.55 -11.94
CA THR A 81 -1.16 15.87 -12.50
C THR A 81 -1.00 15.79 -14.01
N LYS A 82 -2.06 16.14 -14.73
CA LYS A 82 -2.02 16.37 -16.17
C LYS A 82 -2.08 17.88 -16.40
N SER A 83 -1.09 18.43 -17.07
CA SER A 83 -1.06 19.81 -17.50
C SER A 83 -1.13 19.88 -19.02
N ASN A 84 -2.11 20.60 -19.53
CA ASN A 84 -2.31 20.86 -20.95
C ASN A 84 -2.71 22.34 -21.13
N SER A 85 -2.55 22.90 -22.35
CA SER A 85 -2.94 24.28 -22.67
C SER A 85 -4.38 24.63 -22.31
N ASP A 86 -5.27 23.64 -22.22
CA ASP A 86 -6.71 23.88 -22.05
C ASP A 86 -7.27 23.52 -20.67
N SER A 87 -6.61 22.68 -19.89
CA SER A 87 -7.05 22.31 -18.54
C SER A 87 -5.98 21.58 -17.73
N ASP A 88 -5.85 21.94 -16.47
CA ASP A 88 -5.10 21.16 -15.49
C ASP A 88 -6.04 20.17 -14.81
N TYR A 89 -5.58 18.92 -14.66
CA TYR A 89 -6.31 17.88 -13.99
C TYR A 89 -5.43 17.24 -12.92
N ILE A 90 -5.92 17.15 -11.70
CA ILE A 90 -5.23 16.52 -10.58
C ILE A 90 -6.07 15.37 -10.06
N GLN A 91 -5.47 14.22 -9.88
CA GLN A 91 -6.11 13.05 -9.32
C GLN A 91 -5.26 12.42 -8.21
N ASP A 92 -5.91 12.22 -7.07
CA ASP A 92 -5.30 11.62 -5.88
C ASP A 92 -5.66 10.14 -5.77
N PHE A 93 -4.67 9.32 -5.46
CA PHE A 93 -4.82 7.89 -5.24
C PHE A 93 -4.25 7.49 -3.88
N LYS A 94 -4.83 6.45 -3.32
CA LYS A 94 -4.23 5.65 -2.26
C LYS A 94 -3.86 4.29 -2.83
N PHE A 95 -2.73 3.75 -2.39
CA PHE A 95 -2.31 2.44 -2.84
C PHE A 95 -1.82 1.56 -1.69
N THR A 96 -1.89 0.27 -1.93
CA THR A 96 -1.27 -0.79 -1.13
C THR A 96 -0.54 -1.74 -2.06
N GLY A 97 0.47 -2.40 -1.54
CA GLY A 97 1.27 -3.34 -2.31
C GLY A 97 2.16 -4.20 -1.42
N GLU A 98 2.88 -5.09 -2.05
CA GLU A 98 3.83 -5.98 -1.38
C GLU A 98 5.11 -6.09 -2.20
N THR A 99 6.24 -6.15 -1.49
CA THR A 99 7.54 -6.44 -2.10
C THR A 99 7.91 -7.89 -1.87
N TRP A 100 8.30 -8.58 -2.95
CA TRP A 100 8.72 -9.96 -2.90
C TRP A 100 9.75 -10.26 -3.98
N GLU A 101 10.85 -10.91 -3.64
CA GLU A 101 11.89 -11.37 -4.59
C GLU A 101 12.38 -10.29 -5.58
N GLY A 102 12.48 -9.03 -5.15
CA GLY A 102 12.91 -7.93 -6.02
C GLY A 102 11.81 -7.32 -6.89
N TYR A 103 10.57 -7.68 -6.64
CA TYR A 103 9.39 -7.11 -7.30
C TYR A 103 8.47 -6.42 -6.31
N LEU A 104 7.78 -5.39 -6.78
CA LEU A 104 6.74 -4.65 -6.09
C LEU A 104 5.41 -4.83 -6.82
N THR A 105 4.41 -5.36 -6.15
CA THR A 105 3.01 -5.30 -6.61
C THR A 105 2.34 -4.07 -6.03
N VAL A 106 1.49 -3.40 -6.81
CA VAL A 106 0.75 -2.20 -6.39
C VAL A 106 -0.69 -2.28 -6.82
N ASN A 107 -1.60 -1.93 -5.91
CA ASN A 107 -3.00 -1.72 -6.21
C ASN A 107 -3.40 -0.32 -5.76
N MET A 108 -3.81 0.53 -6.69
CA MET A 108 -4.22 1.91 -6.45
C MET A 108 -5.71 2.08 -6.64
N ARG A 109 -6.29 2.95 -5.82
CA ARG A 109 -7.69 3.40 -5.94
C ARG A 109 -7.75 4.90 -5.81
N SER A 110 -8.62 5.55 -6.56
CA SER A 110 -8.90 6.97 -6.40
C SER A 110 -9.30 7.28 -4.96
N SER A 111 -8.76 8.35 -4.41
CA SER A 111 -9.09 8.84 -3.06
C SER A 111 -10.45 9.55 -3.02
N THR A 112 -11.01 9.93 -4.19
CA THR A 112 -12.29 10.59 -4.32
C THR A 112 -13.34 9.64 -4.86
N ASN A 113 -14.54 9.67 -4.28
CA ASN A 113 -15.68 8.87 -4.76
C ASN A 113 -16.23 9.32 -6.13
N VAL A 114 -15.69 10.37 -6.71
CA VAL A 114 -16.14 10.95 -7.99
C VAL A 114 -15.52 10.21 -9.19
N SER A 115 -14.35 9.59 -9.01
CA SER A 115 -13.67 8.84 -10.06
C SER A 115 -13.42 7.41 -9.62
N LEU A 116 -14.05 6.46 -10.32
CA LEU A 116 -13.83 5.02 -10.12
C LEU A 116 -12.56 4.57 -10.86
N SER A 117 -11.43 5.19 -10.54
CA SER A 117 -10.16 4.81 -11.13
C SER A 117 -9.50 3.72 -10.28
N PHE A 118 -9.13 2.63 -10.94
CA PHE A 118 -8.40 1.51 -10.36
C PHE A 118 -7.18 1.23 -11.22
N VAL A 119 -6.04 1.04 -10.57
CA VAL A 119 -4.77 0.70 -11.23
C VAL A 119 -4.13 -0.45 -10.48
N SER A 120 -3.62 -1.43 -11.21
CA SER A 120 -2.82 -2.53 -10.66
C SER A 120 -1.52 -2.65 -11.42
N GLY A 121 -0.41 -2.84 -10.73
CA GLY A 121 0.90 -2.88 -11.37
C GLY A 121 1.85 -3.88 -10.74
N LEU A 122 2.82 -4.33 -11.55
CA LEU A 122 3.96 -5.14 -11.14
C LEU A 122 5.23 -4.44 -11.62
N PHE A 123 6.13 -4.16 -10.67
CA PHE A 123 7.38 -3.45 -10.92
C PHE A 123 8.57 -4.25 -10.43
N LYS A 124 9.59 -4.35 -11.25
CA LYS A 124 10.91 -4.82 -10.84
C LYS A 124 11.65 -3.69 -10.12
N ILE A 125 12.28 -4.01 -9.01
CA ILE A 125 13.12 -3.11 -8.26
C ILE A 125 14.53 -3.16 -8.85
N GLU A 126 14.99 -2.04 -9.38
CA GLU A 126 16.30 -1.90 -10.04
C GLU A 126 17.16 -0.86 -9.29
N ASP A 127 18.47 -0.83 -9.60
CA ASP A 127 19.44 0.13 -9.10
C ASP A 127 19.42 0.25 -7.56
N ARG A 128 19.40 -0.88 -6.86
CA ARG A 128 19.36 -0.95 -5.39
C ARG A 128 18.18 -0.18 -4.77
N GLY A 129 17.05 -0.14 -5.46
CA GLY A 129 15.86 0.56 -5.00
C GLY A 129 15.80 2.04 -5.39
N ALA A 130 16.52 2.46 -6.43
CA ALA A 130 16.42 3.80 -6.99
C ALA A 130 15.46 3.89 -8.17
N VAL A 131 15.18 2.76 -8.83
CA VAL A 131 14.30 2.69 -9.99
C VAL A 131 13.26 1.57 -9.81
N LEU A 132 12.01 1.86 -10.12
CA LEU A 132 10.93 0.88 -10.27
C LEU A 132 10.53 0.85 -11.74
N ARG A 133 10.66 -0.31 -12.38
CA ARG A 133 10.34 -0.50 -13.79
C ARG A 133 9.40 -1.67 -13.97
N GLY A 134 8.31 -1.48 -14.68
CA GLY A 134 7.33 -2.54 -14.91
C GLY A 134 6.17 -2.08 -15.75
N SER A 135 5.03 -2.69 -15.55
CA SER A 135 3.79 -2.36 -16.24
C SER A 135 2.68 -2.18 -15.23
N TRP A 136 1.74 -1.33 -15.56
CA TRP A 136 0.49 -1.22 -14.84
C TRP A 136 -0.70 -1.35 -15.78
N ALA A 137 -1.80 -1.86 -15.26
CA ALA A 137 -3.08 -1.95 -15.93
C ALA A 137 -4.08 -1.03 -15.24
N TYR A 138 -4.88 -0.33 -16.01
CA TYR A 138 -5.86 0.63 -15.50
C TYR A 138 -7.15 0.59 -16.31
N ARG A 139 -8.23 1.02 -15.67
CA ARG A 139 -9.53 1.17 -16.33
C ARG A 139 -9.57 2.45 -17.15
N THR A 140 -9.93 2.31 -18.42
CA THR A 140 -10.13 3.44 -19.33
C THR A 140 -11.52 4.06 -19.13
N ARG A 141 -11.76 5.22 -19.76
CA ARG A 141 -13.07 5.87 -19.72
C ARG A 141 -14.16 5.05 -20.41
N ASP A 142 -13.79 4.26 -21.39
CA ASP A 142 -14.70 3.39 -22.16
C ASP A 142 -14.95 2.03 -21.50
N ASP A 143 -14.66 1.94 -20.19
CA ASP A 143 -14.83 0.73 -19.38
C ASP A 143 -14.02 -0.49 -19.83
N ASN A 144 -12.91 -0.26 -20.53
CA ASN A 144 -11.94 -1.27 -20.92
C ASN A 144 -10.73 -1.26 -19.98
N VAL A 145 -9.90 -2.30 -20.07
CA VAL A 145 -8.60 -2.35 -19.40
C VAL A 145 -7.51 -2.05 -20.41
N ALA A 146 -6.69 -1.05 -20.11
CA ALA A 146 -5.47 -0.77 -20.82
C ALA A 146 -4.26 -1.07 -19.94
N SER A 147 -3.11 -1.31 -20.57
CA SER A 147 -1.83 -1.47 -19.87
C SER A 147 -0.76 -0.66 -20.57
N GLU A 148 0.18 -0.16 -19.78
CA GLU A 148 1.36 0.55 -20.30
C GLU A 148 2.60 0.24 -19.48
N ASP A 149 3.77 0.40 -20.10
CA ASP A 149 5.04 0.31 -19.41
C ASP A 149 5.30 1.58 -18.59
N PHE A 150 5.72 1.39 -17.35
CA PHE A 150 5.85 2.46 -16.42
C PHE A 150 7.18 2.37 -15.65
N ALA A 151 7.86 3.48 -15.52
CA ALA A 151 9.08 3.56 -14.74
C ALA A 151 9.04 4.79 -13.82
N LEU A 152 9.43 4.59 -12.58
CA LEU A 152 9.55 5.61 -11.54
C LEU A 152 10.98 5.72 -11.08
N THR A 153 11.42 6.93 -10.81
CA THR A 153 12.73 7.21 -10.23
C THR A 153 12.56 7.81 -8.83
N ARG A 154 13.37 7.34 -7.89
CA ARG A 154 13.38 7.88 -6.53
C ARG A 154 13.93 9.30 -6.54
N THR A 155 13.17 10.22 -5.96
CA THR A 155 13.65 11.59 -5.77
C THR A 155 14.60 11.62 -4.57
N GLN A 156 15.83 12.04 -4.78
CA GLN A 156 16.75 12.30 -3.67
C GLN A 156 16.19 13.51 -2.91
N GLY A 157 15.88 13.33 -1.64
CA GLY A 157 15.48 14.38 -0.71
C GLY A 157 16.68 15.09 -0.16
#